data_70ce58c25375238cabd0cc85b806348b
#
_entry.id   70ce58c25375238cabd0cc85b806348b
#
_cell.length_a   1.000
_cell.length_b   1.000
_cell.length_c   1.000
_cell.angle_alpha   90.00
_cell.angle_beta   90.00
_cell.angle_gamma   90.00
#
_symmetry.space_group_name_H-M   'P 1'
#
loop_
_entity.id
_entity.type
_entity.pdbx_description
1 polymer ?
#
loop_
_entity_poly.entity_id
_entity_poly.type
_entity_poly.pdbx_seq_one_letter_code
_entity_poly.pdbx_strand_id
1 'polypeptide(L)'
;NLKKIFSVKIFIVYAFVSLLYLFPAFKNMEIFGFYDTAFHINRALSLESIFSSPINFETFRSYGMQVNNFYPWLTLYPLFLLIKFTNLAIGYNLFLYIVTLITLFICHYVMYEITKKHVTSSFFAIIYTTSSFRSVEIFLRGAMGELLAMSILPLILLGFIKLYDSKKESWVMLAISMTLLIYTHVLSVAMTMVMIIIALIIQFYRKKKIEIFLIIKLIKAAIVTLLLSLAFIGPMIEQTLYQDLNRPYVDILQKRAIYLGKEFLIGSIDSELLSFGIGL
;
A
#
# COMPACT_ATOMS: atom_id res chain seq x y z
N ASN A 1 -16.92 -5.52 17.35
CA ASN A 1 -16.80 -4.64 18.52
C ASN A 1 -15.32 -4.23 18.69
N LEU A 2 -14.92 -3.13 18.05
CA LEU A 2 -13.53 -2.63 17.97
C LEU A 2 -12.92 -2.41 19.37
N LYS A 3 -13.71 -2.01 20.36
CA LYS A 3 -13.26 -1.85 21.75
C LYS A 3 -12.72 -3.13 22.39
N LYS A 4 -13.15 -4.31 21.92
CA LYS A 4 -12.61 -5.60 22.39
C LYS A 4 -11.29 -5.95 21.71
N ILE A 5 -11.00 -5.39 20.54
CA ILE A 5 -9.79 -5.67 19.76
C ILE A 5 -8.67 -4.71 20.16
N PHE A 6 -8.99 -3.45 20.43
CA PHE A 6 -8.02 -2.40 20.72
C PHE A 6 -8.20 -1.88 22.14
N SER A 7 -7.24 -2.18 23.02
CA SER A 7 -7.13 -1.59 24.34
C SER A 7 -6.16 -0.41 24.34
N VAL A 8 -6.26 0.46 25.35
CA VAL A 8 -5.30 1.55 25.55
C VAL A 8 -3.86 1.02 25.63
N LYS A 9 -3.67 -0.16 26.23
CA LYS A 9 -2.36 -0.80 26.33
C LYS A 9 -1.78 -1.12 24.94
N ILE A 10 -2.59 -1.70 24.05
CA ILE A 10 -2.16 -1.99 22.65
C ILE A 10 -1.81 -0.69 21.92
N PHE A 11 -2.60 0.37 22.12
CA PHE A 11 -2.29 1.67 21.52
C PHE A 11 -0.94 2.21 21.98
N ILE A 12 -0.68 2.21 23.30
CA ILE A 12 0.60 2.71 23.86
C ILE A 12 1.78 1.89 23.32
N VAL A 13 1.65 0.56 23.29
CA VAL A 13 2.70 -0.32 22.76
C VAL A 13 2.97 0.00 21.28
N TYR A 14 1.94 0.15 20.46
CA TYR A 14 2.14 0.42 19.04
C TYR A 14 2.66 1.81 18.76
N ALA A 15 2.22 2.82 19.52
CA ALA A 15 2.78 4.16 19.45
C ALA A 15 4.28 4.14 19.79
N PHE A 16 4.67 3.41 20.85
CA PHE A 16 6.07 3.26 21.24
C PHE A 16 6.90 2.48 20.20
N VAL A 17 6.39 1.36 19.68
CA VAL A 17 7.05 0.59 18.60
C VAL A 17 7.25 1.45 17.35
N SER A 18 6.25 2.24 16.96
CA SER A 18 6.36 3.16 15.82
C SER A 18 7.44 4.21 16.02
N LEU A 19 7.54 4.79 17.23
CA LEU A 19 8.58 5.75 17.58
C LEU A 19 9.98 5.12 17.56
N LEU A 20 10.13 3.93 18.13
CA LEU A 20 11.41 3.21 18.12
C LEU A 20 11.84 2.85 16.69
N TYR A 21 10.91 2.35 15.88
CA TYR A 21 11.19 1.96 14.51
C TYR A 21 11.62 3.15 13.64
N LEU A 22 10.98 4.30 13.83
CA LEU A 22 11.28 5.53 13.09
C LEU A 22 12.24 6.47 13.84
N PHE A 23 12.85 6.02 14.96
CA PHE A 23 13.75 6.84 15.76
C PHE A 23 14.86 7.50 14.94
N PRO A 24 15.52 6.83 13.96
CA PRO A 24 16.52 7.49 13.13
C PRO A 24 16.00 8.73 12.41
N ALA A 25 14.76 8.66 11.88
CA ALA A 25 14.13 9.77 11.16
C ALA A 25 13.79 10.94 12.10
N PHE A 26 13.30 10.64 13.30
CA PHE A 26 12.94 11.68 14.28
C PHE A 26 14.15 12.33 14.96
N LYS A 27 15.23 11.59 15.17
CA LYS A 27 16.41 12.08 15.90
C LYS A 27 16.98 13.36 15.29
N ASN A 28 17.10 13.41 13.96
CA ASN A 28 17.69 14.53 13.25
C ASN A 28 16.66 15.26 12.37
N MET A 29 15.39 14.87 12.41
CA MET A 29 14.34 15.31 11.47
C MET A 29 14.76 15.11 10.01
N GLU A 30 15.43 13.98 9.74
CA GLU A 30 15.90 13.63 8.39
C GLU A 30 14.77 13.08 7.54
N ILE A 31 14.82 13.37 6.26
CA ILE A 31 13.96 12.75 5.25
C ILE A 31 14.77 11.63 4.62
N PHE A 32 14.40 10.40 4.93
CA PHE A 32 15.01 9.22 4.37
C PHE A 32 14.44 8.86 2.99
N GLY A 33 15.18 8.01 2.29
CA GLY A 33 14.83 7.54 0.96
C GLY A 33 15.52 8.35 -0.14
N PHE A 34 16.40 7.69 -0.87
CA PHE A 34 17.26 8.36 -1.85
C PHE A 34 16.72 8.32 -3.27
N TYR A 35 15.85 7.34 -3.61
CA TYR A 35 15.45 7.09 -4.99
C TYR A 35 14.13 7.79 -5.36
N ASP A 36 13.04 7.47 -4.65
CA ASP A 36 11.69 7.89 -5.04
C ASP A 36 11.13 9.02 -4.15
N THR A 37 11.79 9.33 -3.04
CA THR A 37 11.31 10.30 -2.04
C THR A 37 11.05 11.68 -2.62
N ALA A 38 12.01 12.22 -3.39
CA ALA A 38 11.85 13.55 -4.00
C ALA A 38 10.67 13.59 -4.97
N PHE A 39 10.47 12.53 -5.75
CA PHE A 39 9.32 12.40 -6.65
C PHE A 39 8.00 12.38 -5.87
N HIS A 40 7.91 11.59 -4.80
CA HIS A 40 6.68 11.51 -3.99
C HIS A 40 6.39 12.78 -3.19
N ILE A 41 7.42 13.50 -2.72
CA ILE A 41 7.25 14.81 -2.10
C ILE A 41 6.69 15.81 -3.12
N ASN A 42 7.28 15.89 -4.33
CA ASN A 42 6.78 16.77 -5.38
C ASN A 42 5.34 16.41 -5.77
N ARG A 43 4.99 15.11 -5.82
CA ARG A 43 3.60 14.68 -6.01
C ARG A 43 2.69 15.16 -4.88
N ALA A 44 3.12 15.02 -3.63
CA ALA A 44 2.32 15.50 -2.50
C ALA A 44 2.09 17.01 -2.57
N LEU A 45 3.12 17.80 -2.85
CA LEU A 45 3.00 19.24 -3.00
C LEU A 45 2.11 19.63 -4.18
N SER A 46 2.10 18.84 -5.27
CA SER A 46 1.23 19.08 -6.41
C SER A 46 -0.27 18.88 -6.12
N LEU A 47 -0.62 18.31 -4.97
CA LEU A 47 -2.02 18.08 -4.60
C LEU A 47 -2.74 19.34 -4.11
N GLU A 48 -2.07 20.47 -3.99
CA GLU A 48 -2.70 21.73 -3.58
C GLU A 48 -3.85 22.13 -4.52
N SER A 49 -3.70 21.92 -5.81
CA SER A 49 -4.71 22.25 -6.83
C SER A 49 -5.55 21.06 -7.30
N ILE A 50 -5.42 19.87 -6.69
CA ILE A 50 -5.99 18.63 -7.22
C ILE A 50 -7.50 18.68 -7.48
N PHE A 51 -8.25 19.45 -6.71
CA PHE A 51 -9.70 19.60 -6.87
C PHE A 51 -10.10 20.62 -7.95
N SER A 52 -9.17 21.44 -8.42
CA SER A 52 -9.38 22.39 -9.52
C SER A 52 -8.73 21.91 -10.82
N SER A 53 -7.57 21.28 -10.74
CA SER A 53 -6.85 20.70 -11.89
C SER A 53 -5.94 19.58 -11.42
N PRO A 54 -5.93 18.41 -12.09
CA PRO A 54 -4.95 17.35 -11.87
C PRO A 54 -3.56 17.69 -12.40
N ILE A 55 -3.45 18.75 -13.22
CA ILE A 55 -2.18 19.24 -13.75
C ILE A 55 -1.65 20.31 -12.80
N ASN A 56 -0.44 20.11 -12.30
CA ASN A 56 0.27 21.10 -11.51
C ASN A 56 1.42 21.69 -12.32
N PHE A 57 1.43 23.02 -12.49
CA PHE A 57 2.44 23.73 -13.25
C PHE A 57 3.60 24.24 -12.41
N GLU A 58 3.50 24.25 -11.09
CA GLU A 58 4.51 24.81 -10.18
C GLU A 58 5.58 23.80 -9.79
N THR A 59 5.21 22.53 -9.67
CA THR A 59 6.14 21.45 -9.34
C THR A 59 6.81 20.88 -10.60
N PHE A 60 7.76 19.93 -10.42
CA PHE A 60 8.49 19.33 -11.53
C PHE A 60 9.18 20.36 -12.44
N ARG A 61 9.89 21.32 -11.81
CA ARG A 61 10.64 22.39 -12.50
C ARG A 61 9.76 23.34 -13.32
N SER A 62 8.54 23.54 -12.93
CA SER A 62 7.57 24.46 -13.55
C SER A 62 7.19 24.10 -15.01
N TYR A 63 7.49 22.90 -15.47
CA TYR A 63 7.04 22.45 -16.79
C TYR A 63 5.60 21.93 -16.81
N GLY A 64 5.05 21.66 -15.64
CA GLY A 64 3.78 20.98 -15.50
C GLY A 64 3.89 19.47 -15.74
N MET A 65 3.11 18.70 -15.02
CA MET A 65 3.07 17.25 -15.18
C MET A 65 1.72 16.71 -14.80
N GLN A 66 1.15 15.84 -15.64
CA GLN A 66 -0.13 15.18 -15.38
C GLN A 66 0.04 13.93 -14.49
N VAL A 67 0.99 13.95 -13.57
CA VAL A 67 1.34 12.77 -12.76
C VAL A 67 0.14 12.23 -11.99
N ASN A 68 -0.75 13.10 -11.51
CA ASN A 68 -1.91 12.72 -10.70
C ASN A 68 -3.04 12.05 -11.52
N ASN A 69 -3.00 12.10 -12.85
CA ASN A 69 -3.90 11.34 -13.70
C ASN A 69 -3.45 9.88 -13.85
N PHE A 70 -2.15 9.60 -13.73
CA PHE A 70 -1.57 8.27 -13.93
C PHE A 70 -1.11 7.60 -12.63
N TYR A 71 -0.92 8.39 -11.58
CA TYR A 71 -0.45 7.90 -10.30
C TYR A 71 -1.46 8.25 -9.19
N PRO A 72 -1.98 7.26 -8.43
CA PRO A 72 -3.02 7.49 -7.43
C PRO A 72 -2.56 8.48 -6.35
N TRP A 73 -3.44 9.36 -5.94
CA TRP A 73 -3.09 10.48 -5.07
C TRP A 73 -3.85 10.53 -3.75
N LEU A 74 -5.01 9.86 -3.63
CA LEU A 74 -5.89 10.04 -2.47
C LEU A 74 -5.21 9.68 -1.15
N THR A 75 -4.48 8.57 -1.10
CA THR A 75 -3.77 8.13 0.12
C THR A 75 -2.52 8.95 0.40
N LEU A 76 -2.04 9.73 -0.57
CA LEU A 76 -0.92 10.68 -0.40
C LEU A 76 -1.40 12.06 0.08
N TYR A 77 -2.69 12.37 -0.06
CA TYR A 77 -3.25 13.66 0.32
C TYR A 77 -3.01 14.04 1.79
N PRO A 78 -3.05 13.11 2.78
CA PRO A 78 -2.68 13.41 4.16
C PRO A 78 -1.22 13.89 4.32
N LEU A 79 -0.28 13.40 3.50
CA LEU A 79 1.10 13.89 3.51
C LEU A 79 1.15 15.38 3.10
N PHE A 80 0.45 15.75 2.03
CA PHE A 80 0.32 17.15 1.62
C PHE A 80 -0.20 18.02 2.76
N LEU A 81 -1.28 17.62 3.42
CA LEU A 81 -1.86 18.38 4.54
C LEU A 81 -0.85 18.55 5.69
N LEU A 82 -0.17 17.48 6.07
CA LEU A 82 0.82 17.52 7.14
C LEU A 82 1.98 18.45 6.80
N ILE A 83 2.49 18.43 5.57
CA ILE A 83 3.53 19.36 5.11
C ILE A 83 3.02 20.80 5.13
N LYS A 84 1.80 21.04 4.64
CA LYS A 84 1.18 22.37 4.57
C LYS A 84 0.99 23.01 5.95
N PHE A 85 0.57 22.22 6.95
CA PHE A 85 0.33 22.74 8.30
C PHE A 85 1.55 22.72 9.23
N THR A 86 2.67 22.14 8.80
CA THR A 86 3.90 22.10 9.59
C THR A 86 5.08 22.61 8.75
N ASN A 87 5.95 21.71 8.37
CA ASN A 87 7.00 21.90 7.38
C ASN A 87 7.34 20.56 6.73
N LEU A 88 8.21 20.57 5.73
CA LEU A 88 8.53 19.37 4.96
C LEU A 88 9.03 18.21 5.84
N ALA A 89 10.00 18.47 6.71
CA ALA A 89 10.61 17.41 7.53
C ALA A 89 9.65 16.87 8.60
N ILE A 90 8.96 17.76 9.30
CA ILE A 90 7.97 17.36 10.33
C ILE A 90 6.80 16.64 9.67
N GLY A 91 6.22 17.20 8.60
CA GLY A 91 5.07 16.62 7.92
C GLY A 91 5.36 15.24 7.35
N TYR A 92 6.54 15.07 6.73
CA TYR A 92 6.95 13.78 6.17
C TYR A 92 7.15 12.71 7.26
N ASN A 93 7.89 13.02 8.32
CA ASN A 93 8.16 12.08 9.41
C ASN A 93 6.90 11.75 10.22
N LEU A 94 6.02 12.73 10.45
CA LEU A 94 4.74 12.52 11.10
C LEU A 94 3.82 11.63 10.24
N PHE A 95 3.83 11.81 8.92
CA PHE A 95 3.11 10.94 7.99
C PHE A 95 3.60 9.50 8.08
N LEU A 96 4.92 9.25 8.04
CA LEU A 96 5.50 7.92 8.21
C LEU A 96 5.10 7.28 9.55
N TYR A 97 5.09 8.07 10.63
CA TYR A 97 4.65 7.61 11.94
C TYR A 97 3.19 7.17 11.94
N ILE A 98 2.30 7.99 11.40
CA ILE A 98 0.86 7.70 11.29
C ILE A 98 0.64 6.45 10.44
N VAL A 99 1.30 6.35 9.29
CA VAL A 99 1.19 5.17 8.40
C VAL A 99 1.69 3.91 9.08
N THR A 100 2.80 3.98 9.82
CA THR A 100 3.35 2.85 10.58
C THR A 100 2.39 2.41 11.67
N LEU A 101 1.84 3.36 12.42
CA LEU A 101 0.85 3.10 13.47
C LEU A 101 -0.43 2.46 12.91
N ILE A 102 -0.97 3.01 11.83
CA ILE A 102 -2.14 2.46 11.13
C ILE A 102 -1.86 1.04 10.64
N THR A 103 -0.67 0.77 10.10
CA THR A 103 -0.28 -0.57 9.64
C THR A 103 -0.31 -1.57 10.79
N LEU A 104 0.26 -1.23 11.94
CA LEU A 104 0.22 -2.07 13.15
C LEU A 104 -1.22 -2.40 13.56
N PHE A 105 -2.12 -1.42 13.56
CA PHE A 105 -3.53 -1.63 13.88
C PHE A 105 -4.25 -2.50 12.86
N ILE A 106 -4.02 -2.27 11.58
CA ILE A 106 -4.62 -3.09 10.51
C ILE A 106 -4.16 -4.54 10.63
N CYS A 107 -2.85 -4.77 10.76
CA CYS A 107 -2.29 -6.11 10.88
C CYS A 107 -2.81 -6.84 12.13
N HIS A 108 -2.88 -6.13 13.27
CA HIS A 108 -3.47 -6.67 14.49
C HIS A 108 -4.93 -7.05 14.28
N TYR A 109 -5.73 -6.16 13.71
CA TYR A 109 -7.14 -6.40 13.43
C TYR A 109 -7.33 -7.63 12.56
N VAL A 110 -6.61 -7.71 11.46
CA VAL A 110 -6.70 -8.81 10.49
C VAL A 110 -6.34 -10.14 11.15
N MET A 111 -5.22 -10.19 11.86
CA MET A 111 -4.78 -11.41 12.50
C MET A 111 -5.67 -11.80 13.69
N TYR A 112 -6.22 -10.82 14.40
CA TYR A 112 -7.21 -11.09 15.46
C TYR A 112 -8.52 -11.65 14.89
N GLU A 113 -8.98 -11.15 13.75
CA GLU A 113 -10.17 -11.73 13.10
C GLU A 113 -9.96 -13.19 12.71
N ILE A 114 -8.73 -13.57 12.34
CA ILE A 114 -8.38 -14.94 11.95
C ILE A 114 -8.16 -15.85 13.18
N THR A 115 -7.38 -15.38 14.16
CA THR A 115 -6.88 -16.24 15.25
C THR A 115 -7.63 -16.09 16.56
N LYS A 116 -8.31 -14.97 16.77
CA LYS A 116 -8.95 -14.52 18.02
C LYS A 116 -7.97 -14.44 19.22
N LYS A 117 -6.66 -14.30 18.95
CA LYS A 117 -5.59 -14.25 19.96
C LYS A 117 -4.82 -12.94 19.86
N HIS A 118 -4.86 -12.10 20.90
CA HIS A 118 -4.16 -10.81 20.93
C HIS A 118 -2.64 -10.93 20.82
N VAL A 119 -2.03 -11.89 21.52
CA VAL A 119 -0.56 -12.08 21.49
C VAL A 119 -0.09 -12.41 20.07
N THR A 120 -0.71 -13.38 19.41
CA THR A 120 -0.39 -13.74 18.03
C THR A 120 -0.59 -12.57 17.08
N SER A 121 -1.67 -11.80 17.29
CA SER A 121 -1.98 -10.63 16.46
C SER A 121 -0.98 -9.52 16.64
N SER A 122 -0.52 -9.26 17.85
CA SER A 122 0.51 -8.25 18.13
C SER A 122 1.86 -8.65 17.54
N PHE A 123 2.24 -9.91 17.70
CA PHE A 123 3.48 -10.43 17.15
C PHE A 123 3.52 -10.32 15.62
N PHE A 124 2.45 -10.77 14.95
CA PHE A 124 2.32 -10.63 13.52
C PHE A 124 2.36 -9.15 13.08
N ALA A 125 1.62 -8.28 13.78
CA ALA A 125 1.59 -6.86 13.44
C ALA A 125 2.98 -6.22 13.51
N ILE A 126 3.76 -6.51 14.53
CA ILE A 126 5.11 -5.99 14.70
C ILE A 126 6.02 -6.53 13.59
N ILE A 127 6.09 -7.85 13.38
CA ILE A 127 6.96 -8.46 12.35
C ILE A 127 6.62 -7.95 10.96
N TYR A 128 5.34 -7.89 10.61
CA TYR A 128 4.93 -7.40 9.30
C TYR A 128 5.33 -5.93 9.09
N THR A 129 5.06 -5.09 10.10
CA THR A 129 5.29 -3.65 10.00
C THR A 129 6.77 -3.28 10.01
N THR A 130 7.61 -4.06 10.69
CA THR A 130 9.07 -3.84 10.76
C THR A 130 9.86 -4.76 9.83
N SER A 131 9.18 -5.40 8.87
CA SER A 131 9.84 -6.31 7.91
C SER A 131 10.92 -5.58 7.09
N SER A 132 11.95 -6.33 6.66
CA SER A 132 13.09 -5.81 5.90
C SER A 132 12.63 -5.06 4.63
N PHE A 133 11.68 -5.63 3.87
CA PHE A 133 11.16 -4.97 2.68
C PHE A 133 10.52 -3.60 3.00
N ARG A 134 9.70 -3.52 4.05
CA ARG A 134 9.11 -2.26 4.46
C ARG A 134 10.15 -1.26 4.95
N SER A 135 11.20 -1.72 5.62
CA SER A 135 12.33 -0.87 6.02
C SER A 135 13.07 -0.31 4.80
N VAL A 136 13.28 -1.10 3.77
CA VAL A 136 13.85 -0.63 2.49
C VAL A 136 12.97 0.46 1.86
N GLU A 137 11.63 0.27 1.85
CA GLU A 137 10.71 1.28 1.30
C GLU A 137 10.73 2.60 2.07
N ILE A 138 10.92 2.55 3.39
CA ILE A 138 10.96 3.77 4.22
C ILE A 138 12.32 4.44 4.17
N PHE A 139 13.40 3.68 4.45
CA PHE A 139 14.71 4.28 4.76
C PHE A 139 15.63 4.37 3.54
N LEU A 140 15.40 3.57 2.52
CA LEU A 140 16.29 3.53 1.35
C LEU A 140 15.60 4.03 0.08
N ARG A 141 14.45 3.48 -0.30
CA ARG A 141 13.77 3.86 -1.56
C ARG A 141 12.92 5.12 -1.42
N GLY A 142 12.11 5.20 -0.37
CA GLY A 142 11.10 6.24 -0.23
C GLY A 142 9.90 6.03 -1.17
N ALA A 143 9.58 4.77 -1.52
CA ALA A 143 8.50 4.43 -2.43
C ALA A 143 7.14 4.45 -1.75
N MET A 144 6.56 5.64 -1.58
CA MET A 144 5.32 5.88 -0.83
C MET A 144 4.13 5.06 -1.31
N GLY A 145 4.01 4.83 -2.62
CA GLY A 145 2.91 4.03 -3.17
C GLY A 145 2.95 2.59 -2.67
N GLU A 146 4.10 1.94 -2.72
CA GLU A 146 4.31 0.57 -2.24
C GLU A 146 4.17 0.49 -0.72
N LEU A 147 4.76 1.43 0.01
CA LEU A 147 4.66 1.52 1.47
C LEU A 147 3.21 1.58 1.95
N LEU A 148 2.40 2.42 1.32
CA LEU A 148 0.98 2.57 1.64
C LEU A 148 0.18 1.33 1.21
N ALA A 149 0.49 0.75 0.04
CA ALA A 149 -0.13 -0.49 -0.41
C ALA A 149 0.09 -1.63 0.59
N MET A 150 1.30 -1.79 1.13
CA MET A 150 1.59 -2.78 2.18
C MET A 150 0.70 -2.61 3.40
N SER A 151 0.27 -1.40 3.74
CA SER A 151 -0.65 -1.18 4.86
C SER A 151 -2.07 -1.70 4.57
N ILE A 152 -2.46 -1.79 3.29
CA ILE A 152 -3.80 -2.20 2.85
C ILE A 152 -3.87 -3.70 2.53
N LEU A 153 -2.79 -4.33 2.06
CA LEU A 153 -2.77 -5.74 1.65
C LEU A 153 -3.33 -6.71 2.70
N PRO A 154 -3.08 -6.58 4.02
CA PRO A 154 -3.70 -7.45 5.02
C PRO A 154 -5.23 -7.37 5.04
N LEU A 155 -5.82 -6.17 4.79
CA LEU A 155 -7.28 -6.02 4.70
C LEU A 155 -7.85 -6.76 3.50
N ILE A 156 -7.13 -6.77 2.37
CA ILE A 156 -7.54 -7.52 1.17
C ILE A 156 -7.53 -9.01 1.44
N LEU A 157 -6.48 -9.53 2.11
CA LEU A 157 -6.43 -10.92 2.53
C LEU A 157 -7.64 -11.28 3.41
N LEU A 158 -7.94 -10.47 4.42
CA LEU A 158 -9.12 -10.71 5.27
C LEU A 158 -10.42 -10.60 4.47
N GLY A 159 -10.54 -9.61 3.58
CA GLY A 159 -11.69 -9.44 2.69
C GLY A 159 -11.90 -10.66 1.81
N PHE A 160 -10.83 -11.23 1.24
CA PHE A 160 -10.88 -12.46 0.44
C PHE A 160 -11.31 -13.66 1.29
N ILE A 161 -10.76 -13.84 2.49
CA ILE A 161 -11.16 -14.90 3.44
C ILE A 161 -12.64 -14.77 3.77
N LYS A 162 -13.13 -13.55 4.05
CA LYS A 162 -14.53 -13.30 4.39
C LYS A 162 -15.52 -13.57 3.25
N LEU A 163 -15.09 -13.66 2.01
CA LEU A 163 -16.00 -14.07 0.91
C LEU A 163 -16.65 -15.42 1.16
N TYR A 164 -15.98 -16.29 1.91
CA TYR A 164 -16.48 -17.63 2.25
C TYR A 164 -17.48 -17.62 3.41
N ASP A 165 -17.66 -16.48 4.09
CA ASP A 165 -18.67 -16.35 5.12
C ASP A 165 -20.08 -16.42 4.50
N SER A 166 -21.04 -16.97 5.25
CA SER A 166 -22.46 -17.06 4.84
C SER A 166 -23.16 -15.69 4.76
N LYS A 167 -22.60 -14.66 5.37
CA LYS A 167 -23.15 -13.30 5.41
C LYS A 167 -23.24 -12.70 4.01
N LYS A 168 -24.38 -12.06 3.69
CA LYS A 168 -24.62 -11.44 2.38
C LYS A 168 -23.62 -10.35 2.03
N GLU A 169 -23.21 -9.55 3.01
CA GLU A 169 -22.34 -8.37 2.85
C GLU A 169 -20.84 -8.68 3.03
N SER A 170 -20.46 -9.96 3.09
CA SER A 170 -19.06 -10.36 3.35
C SER A 170 -18.07 -9.90 2.25
N TRP A 171 -18.56 -9.55 1.07
CA TRP A 171 -17.79 -9.00 -0.05
C TRP A 171 -17.39 -7.53 0.12
N VAL A 172 -18.07 -6.77 1.00
CA VAL A 172 -17.87 -5.32 1.16
C VAL A 172 -16.44 -4.99 1.60
N MET A 173 -15.88 -5.77 2.51
CA MET A 173 -14.50 -5.56 2.96
C MET A 173 -13.50 -5.66 1.81
N LEU A 174 -13.65 -6.64 0.93
CA LEU A 174 -12.80 -6.78 -0.25
C LEU A 174 -12.97 -5.58 -1.18
N ALA A 175 -14.21 -5.15 -1.45
CA ALA A 175 -14.49 -4.00 -2.30
C ALA A 175 -13.82 -2.72 -1.77
N ILE A 176 -13.99 -2.40 -0.49
CA ILE A 176 -13.39 -1.20 0.11
C ILE A 176 -11.86 -1.29 0.09
N SER A 177 -11.30 -2.44 0.46
CA SER A 177 -9.83 -2.61 0.48
C SER A 177 -9.22 -2.52 -0.91
N MET A 178 -9.86 -3.09 -1.94
CA MET A 178 -9.42 -2.96 -3.33
C MET A 178 -9.54 -1.52 -3.84
N THR A 179 -10.61 -0.81 -3.48
CA THR A 179 -10.76 0.61 -3.79
C THR A 179 -9.61 1.43 -3.20
N LEU A 180 -9.31 1.23 -1.91
CA LEU A 180 -8.18 1.90 -1.26
C LEU A 180 -6.85 1.56 -1.94
N LEU A 181 -6.65 0.30 -2.37
CA LEU A 181 -5.45 -0.10 -3.08
C LEU A 181 -5.33 0.59 -4.45
N ILE A 182 -6.43 0.74 -5.20
CA ILE A 182 -6.46 1.48 -6.47
C ILE A 182 -6.05 2.94 -6.24
N TYR A 183 -6.55 3.57 -5.19
CA TYR A 183 -6.16 4.94 -4.82
C TYR A 183 -4.77 5.05 -4.18
N THR A 184 -4.01 3.97 -4.14
CA THR A 184 -2.68 3.91 -3.51
C THR A 184 -1.60 3.56 -4.51
N HIS A 185 -1.71 2.40 -5.20
CA HIS A 185 -0.65 1.90 -6.06
C HIS A 185 -1.18 0.91 -7.10
N VAL A 186 -1.23 1.32 -8.36
CA VAL A 186 -1.82 0.55 -9.47
C VAL A 186 -1.12 -0.79 -9.70
N LEU A 187 0.23 -0.82 -9.61
CA LEU A 187 0.97 -2.08 -9.80
C LEU A 187 0.61 -3.11 -8.73
N SER A 188 0.46 -2.68 -7.46
CA SER A 188 0.01 -3.57 -6.39
C SER A 188 -1.40 -4.11 -6.62
N VAL A 189 -2.28 -3.35 -7.29
CA VAL A 189 -3.61 -3.84 -7.72
C VAL A 189 -3.43 -5.00 -8.70
N ALA A 190 -2.61 -4.84 -9.73
CA ALA A 190 -2.35 -5.89 -10.73
C ALA A 190 -1.78 -7.16 -10.06
N MET A 191 -0.79 -7.02 -9.19
CA MET A 191 -0.21 -8.15 -8.44
C MET A 191 -1.25 -8.84 -7.54
N THR A 192 -2.09 -8.07 -6.86
CA THR A 192 -3.16 -8.58 -5.99
C THR A 192 -4.22 -9.34 -6.81
N MET A 193 -4.58 -8.84 -7.99
CA MET A 193 -5.50 -9.55 -8.91
C MET A 193 -4.93 -10.91 -9.32
N VAL A 194 -3.64 -10.98 -9.68
CA VAL A 194 -2.96 -12.25 -10.00
C VAL A 194 -3.01 -13.20 -8.80
N MET A 195 -2.73 -12.73 -7.59
CA MET A 195 -2.79 -13.55 -6.37
C MET A 195 -4.21 -14.08 -6.09
N ILE A 196 -5.24 -13.26 -6.29
CA ILE A 196 -6.65 -13.71 -6.16
C ILE A 196 -6.96 -14.79 -7.19
N ILE A 197 -6.55 -14.62 -8.44
CA ILE A 197 -6.76 -15.63 -9.50
C ILE A 197 -6.06 -16.94 -9.13
N ILE A 198 -4.80 -16.89 -8.69
CA ILE A 198 -4.08 -18.09 -8.25
C ILE A 198 -4.80 -18.78 -7.09
N ALA A 199 -5.28 -18.04 -6.11
CA ALA A 199 -6.03 -18.58 -4.97
C ALA A 199 -7.33 -19.29 -5.42
N LEU A 200 -8.05 -18.71 -6.38
CA LEU A 200 -9.24 -19.32 -6.97
C LEU A 200 -8.92 -20.59 -7.75
N ILE A 201 -7.82 -20.61 -8.50
CA ILE A 201 -7.34 -21.80 -9.22
C ILE A 201 -7.01 -22.92 -8.23
N ILE A 202 -6.22 -22.64 -7.20
CA ILE A 202 -5.89 -23.62 -6.16
C ILE A 202 -7.16 -24.17 -5.50
N GLN A 203 -8.11 -23.31 -5.19
CA GLN A 203 -9.38 -23.74 -4.63
C GLN A 203 -10.16 -24.65 -5.56
N PHE A 204 -10.23 -24.31 -6.86
CA PHE A 204 -10.88 -25.14 -7.87
C PHE A 204 -10.25 -26.54 -7.93
N TYR A 205 -8.93 -26.63 -7.97
CA TYR A 205 -8.24 -27.93 -7.97
C TYR A 205 -8.52 -28.75 -6.70
N ARG A 206 -8.60 -28.10 -5.54
CA ARG A 206 -8.88 -28.79 -4.26
C ARG A 206 -10.33 -29.23 -4.11
N LYS A 207 -11.30 -28.38 -4.46
CA LYS A 207 -12.74 -28.64 -4.29
C LYS A 207 -13.42 -29.23 -5.53
N LYS A 208 -12.75 -29.21 -6.69
CA LYS A 208 -13.28 -29.59 -8.02
C LYS A 208 -14.54 -28.82 -8.43
N LYS A 209 -14.85 -27.72 -7.74
CA LYS A 209 -15.99 -26.84 -8.04
C LYS A 209 -15.72 -25.44 -7.54
N ILE A 210 -16.29 -24.44 -8.21
CA ILE A 210 -16.40 -23.07 -7.71
C ILE A 210 -17.87 -22.83 -7.36
N GLU A 211 -18.10 -22.34 -6.15
CA GLU A 211 -19.44 -22.08 -5.67
C GLU A 211 -19.97 -20.78 -6.31
N ILE A 212 -21.15 -20.84 -6.92
CA ILE A 212 -21.75 -19.70 -7.64
C ILE A 212 -21.89 -18.45 -6.76
N PHE A 213 -22.18 -18.64 -5.46
CA PHE A 213 -22.29 -17.52 -4.52
C PHE A 213 -20.97 -16.74 -4.37
N LEU A 214 -19.82 -17.42 -4.46
CA LEU A 214 -18.50 -16.80 -4.42
C LEU A 214 -18.28 -15.90 -5.64
N ILE A 215 -18.66 -16.40 -6.83
CA ILE A 215 -18.57 -15.64 -8.08
C ILE A 215 -19.44 -14.37 -7.98
N ILE A 216 -20.67 -14.49 -7.50
CA ILE A 216 -21.58 -13.36 -7.33
C ILE A 216 -20.98 -12.31 -6.37
N LYS A 217 -20.39 -12.74 -5.26
CA LYS A 217 -19.75 -11.83 -4.30
C LYS A 217 -18.51 -11.13 -4.91
N LEU A 218 -17.71 -11.85 -5.67
CA LEU A 218 -16.56 -11.28 -6.39
C LEU A 218 -16.99 -10.25 -7.43
N ILE A 219 -18.04 -10.54 -8.20
CA ILE A 219 -18.61 -9.59 -9.18
C ILE A 219 -19.11 -8.33 -8.46
N LYS A 220 -19.86 -8.47 -7.37
CA LYS A 220 -20.32 -7.33 -6.56
C LYS A 220 -19.15 -6.50 -6.03
N ALA A 221 -18.12 -7.16 -5.49
CA ALA A 221 -16.92 -6.49 -5.02
C ALA A 221 -16.23 -5.73 -6.16
N ALA A 222 -16.07 -6.34 -7.33
CA ALA A 222 -15.45 -5.72 -8.49
C ALA A 222 -16.23 -4.50 -8.99
N ILE A 223 -17.56 -4.62 -9.13
CA ILE A 223 -18.42 -3.51 -9.57
C ILE A 223 -18.31 -2.33 -8.61
N VAL A 224 -18.45 -2.58 -7.30
CA VAL A 224 -18.37 -1.50 -6.31
C VAL A 224 -16.97 -0.89 -6.25
N THR A 225 -15.92 -1.72 -6.34
CA THR A 225 -14.53 -1.23 -6.45
C THR A 225 -14.36 -0.29 -7.64
N LEU A 226 -14.82 -0.68 -8.82
CA LEU A 226 -14.74 0.14 -10.03
C LEU A 226 -15.51 1.45 -9.88
N LEU A 227 -16.76 1.38 -9.40
CA LEU A 227 -17.60 2.58 -9.20
C LEU A 227 -16.96 3.58 -8.21
N LEU A 228 -16.46 3.10 -7.09
CA LEU A 228 -15.81 3.95 -6.09
C LEU A 228 -14.47 4.51 -6.57
N SER A 229 -13.82 3.86 -7.54
CA SER A 229 -12.52 4.27 -8.07
C SER A 229 -12.60 5.12 -9.34
N LEU A 230 -13.81 5.42 -9.84
CA LEU A 230 -14.01 6.16 -11.09
C LEU A 230 -13.34 7.54 -11.10
N ALA A 231 -13.26 8.23 -9.97
CA ALA A 231 -12.61 9.53 -9.88
C ALA A 231 -11.11 9.50 -10.21
N PHE A 232 -10.46 8.34 -10.09
CA PHE A 232 -9.07 8.14 -10.50
C PHE A 232 -8.97 7.38 -11.83
N ILE A 233 -9.69 6.26 -11.97
CA ILE A 233 -9.60 5.39 -13.16
C ILE A 233 -10.14 6.10 -14.40
N GLY A 234 -11.21 6.90 -14.27
CA GLY A 234 -11.81 7.61 -15.40
C GLY A 234 -10.83 8.54 -16.12
N PRO A 235 -10.24 9.54 -15.43
CA PRO A 235 -9.23 10.40 -16.02
C PRO A 235 -8.00 9.64 -16.53
N MET A 236 -7.56 8.59 -15.83
CA MET A 236 -6.43 7.76 -16.25
C MET A 236 -6.70 7.07 -17.60
N ILE A 237 -7.90 6.47 -17.77
CA ILE A 237 -8.29 5.83 -19.04
C ILE A 237 -8.41 6.87 -20.14
N GLU A 238 -9.09 7.99 -19.89
CA GLU A 238 -9.26 9.07 -20.86
C GLU A 238 -7.90 9.56 -21.39
N GLN A 239 -6.97 9.89 -20.50
CA GLN A 239 -5.64 10.34 -20.89
C GLN A 239 -4.85 9.26 -21.64
N THR A 240 -4.99 7.99 -21.24
CA THR A 240 -4.32 6.87 -21.91
C THR A 240 -4.82 6.65 -23.34
N LEU A 241 -6.10 6.97 -23.61
CA LEU A 241 -6.70 6.83 -24.95
C LEU A 241 -6.36 7.99 -25.89
N TYR A 242 -6.18 9.19 -25.35
CA TYR A 242 -6.01 10.42 -26.14
C TYR A 242 -4.57 10.95 -26.20
N GLN A 243 -3.64 10.38 -25.44
CA GLN A 243 -2.25 10.83 -25.41
C GLN A 243 -1.27 9.71 -25.79
N ASP A 244 -0.27 10.09 -26.58
CA ASP A 244 0.89 9.22 -26.82
C ASP A 244 1.78 9.19 -25.56
N LEU A 245 1.68 8.12 -24.80
CA LEU A 245 2.48 7.93 -23.60
C LEU A 245 3.83 7.29 -23.95
N ASN A 246 4.91 7.90 -23.49
CA ASN A 246 6.23 7.27 -23.57
C ASN A 246 6.25 5.97 -22.77
N ARG A 247 6.52 4.85 -23.43
CA ARG A 247 6.65 3.56 -22.78
C ARG A 247 8.03 3.44 -22.14
N PRO A 248 8.13 2.98 -20.89
CA PRO A 248 9.42 2.74 -20.26
C PRO A 248 10.20 1.68 -21.04
N TYR A 249 11.51 1.87 -21.14
CA TYR A 249 12.40 0.93 -21.81
C TYR A 249 12.50 -0.37 -21.01
N VAL A 250 12.23 -1.51 -21.65
CA VAL A 250 12.03 -2.82 -20.99
C VAL A 250 13.35 -3.57 -20.69
N ASP A 251 14.50 -3.05 -21.11
CA ASP A 251 15.80 -3.73 -21.08
C ASP A 251 16.35 -4.10 -19.68
N ILE A 252 15.71 -3.63 -18.63
CA ILE A 252 16.25 -3.73 -17.26
C ILE A 252 15.61 -4.87 -16.44
N LEU A 253 14.53 -5.49 -16.94
CA LEU A 253 13.78 -6.51 -16.17
C LEU A 253 14.66 -7.73 -15.81
N GLN A 254 15.50 -8.20 -16.71
CA GLN A 254 16.40 -9.34 -16.45
C GLN A 254 17.50 -9.03 -15.43
N LYS A 255 17.98 -7.76 -15.39
CA LYS A 255 18.99 -7.32 -14.43
C LYS A 255 18.41 -7.07 -13.01
N ARG A 256 17.09 -6.94 -12.91
CA ARG A 256 16.37 -6.73 -11.64
C ARG A 256 15.64 -7.97 -11.13
N ALA A 257 15.76 -9.10 -11.82
CA ALA A 257 15.17 -10.35 -11.37
C ALA A 257 15.99 -10.92 -10.20
N ILE A 258 15.30 -11.30 -9.14
CA ILE A 258 15.90 -12.00 -8.01
C ILE A 258 16.26 -13.41 -8.48
N TYR A 259 17.52 -13.78 -8.39
CA TYR A 259 17.94 -15.16 -8.57
C TYR A 259 17.54 -15.94 -7.31
N LEU A 260 16.72 -16.97 -7.49
CA LEU A 260 16.33 -17.90 -6.42
C LEU A 260 17.58 -18.53 -5.79
N GLY A 261 17.85 -18.23 -4.53
CA GLY A 261 19.00 -18.74 -3.82
C GLY A 261 19.19 -18.10 -2.45
N LYS A 262 20.43 -18.03 -2.01
CA LYS A 262 20.84 -17.48 -0.72
C LYS A 262 20.34 -16.05 -0.50
N GLU A 263 20.25 -15.25 -1.55
CA GLU A 263 19.76 -13.86 -1.57
C GLU A 263 18.28 -13.73 -1.23
N PHE A 264 17.48 -14.74 -1.58
CA PHE A 264 16.05 -14.77 -1.23
C PHE A 264 15.83 -14.95 0.28
N LEU A 265 16.71 -15.72 0.93
CA LEU A 265 16.59 -16.03 2.36
C LEU A 265 17.22 -14.96 3.25
N ILE A 266 18.40 -14.49 2.88
CA ILE A 266 19.21 -13.62 3.76
C ILE A 266 19.01 -12.14 3.42
N GLY A 267 18.60 -11.82 2.19
CA GLY A 267 18.57 -10.46 1.69
C GLY A 267 19.97 -9.90 1.48
N SER A 268 20.34 -9.53 0.28
CA SER A 268 21.53 -8.74 0.02
C SER A 268 21.11 -7.31 -0.34
N ILE A 269 21.69 -6.32 0.30
CA ILE A 269 21.60 -4.93 -0.13
C ILE A 269 22.82 -4.72 -1.03
N ASP A 270 22.69 -5.09 -2.30
CA ASP A 270 23.68 -4.69 -3.29
C ASP A 270 23.23 -3.36 -3.90
N SER A 271 24.17 -2.45 -4.11
CA SER A 271 23.91 -1.07 -4.54
C SER A 271 23.21 -0.95 -5.90
N GLU A 272 23.18 -2.01 -6.69
CA GLU A 272 22.50 -2.07 -7.99
C GLU A 272 21.24 -2.95 -7.99
N LEU A 273 21.05 -3.79 -6.97
CA LEU A 273 19.96 -4.74 -6.86
C LEU A 273 19.38 -4.67 -5.45
N LEU A 274 18.26 -3.98 -5.31
CA LEU A 274 17.43 -4.08 -4.11
C LEU A 274 16.91 -5.51 -4.00
N SER A 275 17.60 -6.38 -3.28
CA SER A 275 17.14 -7.73 -3.09
C SER A 275 16.10 -7.79 -1.98
N PHE A 276 14.98 -8.40 -2.29
CA PHE A 276 13.84 -8.58 -1.41
C PHE A 276 13.97 -9.90 -0.66
N GLY A 277 14.96 -10.00 0.25
CA GLY A 277 15.07 -11.14 1.14
C GLY A 277 13.96 -11.14 2.19
N ILE A 278 13.61 -12.32 2.69
CA ILE A 278 12.64 -12.48 3.78
C ILE A 278 13.19 -11.90 5.09
N GLY A 279 14.49 -11.63 5.15
CA GLY A 279 15.16 -11.01 6.29
C GLY A 279 15.14 -11.92 7.54
N LEU A 280 15.56 -13.17 7.37
CA LEU A 280 15.79 -14.09 8.49
C LEU A 280 17.15 -13.84 9.12
#